data_d0f093f8ef15ebd6586d91b5a61246af
#
_entry.id   d0f093f8ef15ebd6586d91b5a61246af
#
_cell.length_a   1.000
_cell.length_b   1.000
_cell.length_c   1.000
_cell.angle_alpha   90.00
_cell.angle_beta   90.00
_cell.angle_gamma   90.00
#
_symmetry.space_group_name_H-M   'P 1'
#
loop_
_entity.id
_entity.type
_entity.pdbx_description
1 polymer ?
#
loop_
_entity_poly.entity_id
_entity_poly.type
_entity_poly.pdbx_seq_one_letter_code
_entity_poly.pdbx_strand_id
1 'polypeptide(L)'
;MMKEFFQLMRRFVAPYKKFLGWSILLNVLSAVFNIFSFSLLIPILNILFKTGENRSVYQLMEWGSADFKDVATNNFYYYTTQLIDSFGPATTLLFLGLFLAGMTLLKTACYLGSSAIMIPLRTGVVRDIRILVDKKVVSLPLGFFSEERKGDIIARMSGDVNEVETSITSSLDMLLKNPILIISYFATLIVTSWQLTLFTILVLPTMGWVMGKVGRALKRQSLDAQNRWSDTMSQLEETLGGLRIIKAFIAEKKMTARFEKCCNDYRDAVNKVAIRQSSAHPMSEFLGTLLIVAVLWFGGSLILSNHSSINASTFIFYMVILYSVINPLKEFSKASYNIPRGLASMERIDKILKAENTIQDPVNPQPLKEVKEKIEFKDISFSYDQKKEILKHINLTVEKGKTVALVGQSGSGKSTLVDLLPRYHDVQQGEITIDGTNIKEVAIHDLRSLIGNVNQEAILFNDTFFNNIAFGVEGATMEQVVEAAKIANAHDFIMEKPEGYNTNIGDRGSKLSGGQRQRISIARAILKNPPILILDEATSALDTESERLVQEALERLMKTRTTIAIAHRLSTIKNADEICVLYEGEIVERGTHDELIQKNGYYKRLHDMQSL
;
A
#
# COMPACT_ATOMS: atom_id res chain seq x y z
N MET A 1 -7.68 -6.34 19.41
CA MET A 1 -6.27 -6.03 19.11
C MET A 1 -5.40 -7.29 18.93
N MET A 2 -5.07 -8.09 19.98
CA MET A 2 -4.24 -9.30 19.81
C MET A 2 -4.87 -10.34 18.87
N LYS A 3 -6.18 -10.59 18.98
CA LYS A 3 -6.92 -11.51 18.10
C LYS A 3 -6.88 -11.06 16.63
N GLU A 4 -7.11 -9.80 16.37
CA GLU A 4 -7.05 -9.20 15.03
C GLU A 4 -5.64 -9.27 14.46
N PHE A 5 -4.64 -9.01 15.30
CA PHE A 5 -3.24 -9.16 14.91
C PHE A 5 -2.90 -10.60 14.50
N PHE A 6 -3.30 -11.60 15.28
CA PHE A 6 -3.09 -13.00 14.90
C PHE A 6 -3.86 -13.40 13.64
N GLN A 7 -5.04 -12.84 13.40
CA GLN A 7 -5.77 -13.02 12.15
C GLN A 7 -5.00 -12.44 10.95
N LEU A 8 -4.43 -11.24 11.09
CA LEU A 8 -3.57 -10.62 10.09
C LEU A 8 -2.36 -11.50 9.76
N MET A 9 -1.66 -11.95 10.81
CA MET A 9 -0.50 -12.83 10.67
C MET A 9 -0.87 -14.14 9.96
N ARG A 10 -1.97 -14.76 10.35
CA ARG A 10 -2.45 -15.99 9.70
C ARG A 10 -2.80 -15.77 8.23
N ARG A 11 -3.38 -14.61 7.88
CA ARG A 11 -3.80 -14.30 6.50
C ARG A 11 -2.62 -14.11 5.57
N PHE A 12 -1.59 -13.37 5.98
CA PHE A 12 -0.51 -12.95 5.10
C PHE A 12 0.83 -13.65 5.33
N VAL A 13 1.09 -14.15 6.54
CA VAL A 13 2.36 -14.81 6.89
C VAL A 13 2.30 -16.34 6.71
N ALA A 14 1.11 -16.93 6.73
CA ALA A 14 0.96 -18.39 6.57
C ALA A 14 1.62 -18.99 5.31
N PRO A 15 1.58 -18.33 4.13
CA PRO A 15 2.29 -18.84 2.93
C PRO A 15 3.81 -18.95 3.14
N TYR A 16 4.36 -18.18 4.04
CA TYR A 16 5.79 -18.03 4.31
C TYR A 16 6.28 -18.83 5.53
N LYS A 17 5.47 -19.78 6.06
CA LYS A 17 5.77 -20.54 7.29
C LYS A 17 7.13 -21.25 7.30
N LYS A 18 7.66 -21.63 6.14
CA LYS A 18 9.00 -22.24 6.02
C LYS A 18 10.11 -21.29 6.50
N PHE A 19 10.01 -20.02 6.15
CA PHE A 19 10.97 -18.98 6.58
C PHE A 19 10.89 -18.74 8.09
N LEU A 20 9.67 -18.81 8.68
CA LEU A 20 9.48 -18.73 10.13
C LEU A 20 10.21 -19.88 10.85
N GLY A 21 10.03 -21.12 10.39
CA GLY A 21 10.67 -22.31 11.01
C GLY A 21 12.19 -22.20 11.02
N TRP A 22 12.80 -21.84 9.89
CA TRP A 22 14.24 -21.63 9.80
C TRP A 22 14.74 -20.46 10.67
N SER A 23 13.98 -19.36 10.71
CA SER A 23 14.32 -18.21 11.57
C SER A 23 14.28 -18.58 13.05
N ILE A 24 13.28 -19.34 13.51
CA ILE A 24 13.19 -19.81 14.90
C ILE A 24 14.41 -20.68 15.22
N LEU A 25 14.73 -21.65 14.38
CA LEU A 25 15.89 -22.54 14.58
C LEU A 25 17.18 -21.73 14.72
N LEU A 26 17.43 -20.80 13.80
CA LEU A 26 18.64 -19.98 13.83
C LEU A 26 18.68 -19.03 15.04
N ASN A 27 17.53 -18.50 15.48
CA ASN A 27 17.46 -17.68 16.69
C ASN A 27 17.74 -18.51 17.96
N VAL A 28 17.23 -19.74 18.03
CA VAL A 28 17.55 -20.67 19.15
C VAL A 28 19.04 -20.99 19.15
N LEU A 29 19.63 -21.34 18.02
CA LEU A 29 21.08 -21.59 17.91
C LEU A 29 21.88 -20.34 18.30
N SER A 30 21.48 -19.17 17.83
CA SER A 30 22.12 -17.89 18.21
C SER A 30 22.04 -17.64 19.70
N ALA A 31 20.91 -17.92 20.36
CA ALA A 31 20.74 -17.78 21.81
C ALA A 31 21.63 -18.77 22.58
N VAL A 32 21.73 -20.01 22.13
CA VAL A 32 22.62 -21.04 22.72
C VAL A 32 24.07 -20.59 22.61
N PHE A 33 24.56 -20.24 21.43
CA PHE A 33 25.94 -19.74 21.25
C PHE A 33 26.22 -18.48 22.06
N ASN A 34 25.22 -17.63 22.26
CA ASN A 34 25.35 -16.44 23.08
C ASN A 34 25.56 -16.78 24.58
N ILE A 35 24.80 -17.75 25.10
CA ILE A 35 24.96 -18.23 26.49
C ILE A 35 26.35 -18.86 26.65
N PHE A 36 26.76 -19.71 25.70
CA PHE A 36 28.11 -20.28 25.73
C PHE A 36 29.21 -19.21 25.69
N SER A 37 29.07 -18.19 24.85
CA SER A 37 30.01 -17.04 24.83
C SER A 37 30.11 -16.36 26.19
N PHE A 38 28.98 -16.13 26.86
CA PHE A 38 29.00 -15.51 28.19
C PHE A 38 29.54 -16.45 29.26
N SER A 39 29.26 -17.75 29.20
CA SER A 39 29.76 -18.74 30.17
C SER A 39 31.30 -18.84 30.18
N LEU A 40 31.94 -18.55 29.06
CA LEU A 40 33.42 -18.49 28.96
C LEU A 40 34.04 -17.37 29.81
N LEU A 41 33.27 -16.36 30.23
CA LEU A 41 33.75 -15.32 31.13
C LEU A 41 34.14 -15.89 32.49
N ILE A 42 33.47 -16.93 32.97
CA ILE A 42 33.76 -17.51 34.30
C ILE A 42 35.18 -18.06 34.37
N PRO A 43 35.65 -18.99 33.50
CA PRO A 43 37.01 -19.50 33.54
C PRO A 43 38.07 -18.41 33.22
N ILE A 44 37.76 -17.49 32.31
CA ILE A 44 38.67 -16.36 32.02
C ILE A 44 38.91 -15.51 33.30
N LEU A 45 37.82 -15.17 34.02
CA LEU A 45 37.91 -14.40 35.26
C LEU A 45 38.61 -15.19 36.37
N ASN A 46 38.36 -16.49 36.47
CA ASN A 46 39.02 -17.35 37.45
C ASN A 46 40.54 -17.42 37.24
N ILE A 47 41.00 -17.46 35.97
CA ILE A 47 42.44 -17.41 35.64
C ILE A 47 43.02 -16.05 35.99
N LEU A 48 42.33 -14.96 35.62
CA LEU A 48 42.83 -13.59 35.83
C LEU A 48 42.92 -13.23 37.32
N PHE A 49 41.89 -13.57 38.11
CA PHE A 49 41.81 -13.23 39.52
C PHE A 49 42.43 -14.28 40.47
N LYS A 50 42.92 -15.40 39.93
CA LYS A 50 43.49 -16.53 40.69
C LYS A 50 42.54 -17.07 41.78
N THR A 51 41.23 -16.95 41.55
CA THR A 51 40.19 -17.32 42.51
C THR A 51 39.87 -18.82 42.55
N GLY A 52 40.62 -19.63 41.80
CA GLY A 52 40.47 -21.12 41.75
C GLY A 52 41.55 -21.82 42.56
N GLU A 53 41.56 -21.71 43.87
CA GLU A 53 42.59 -22.35 44.73
C GLU A 53 42.50 -23.88 44.78
N ASN A 54 41.46 -24.52 44.32
CA ASN A 54 41.30 -25.97 44.28
C ASN A 54 41.46 -26.57 42.85
N ARG A 55 42.62 -26.40 42.23
CA ARG A 55 42.92 -26.96 40.90
C ARG A 55 42.95 -28.50 40.86
N SER A 56 43.05 -29.16 41.99
CA SER A 56 43.26 -30.62 42.12
C SER A 56 41.97 -31.46 42.11
N VAL A 57 40.81 -30.88 41.95
CA VAL A 57 39.53 -31.56 42.21
C VAL A 57 38.76 -31.96 40.94
N TYR A 58 39.12 -31.43 39.78
CA TYR A 58 38.40 -31.75 38.54
C TYR A 58 38.95 -33.04 37.90
N GLN A 59 38.16 -34.13 37.94
CA GLN A 59 38.43 -35.36 37.24
C GLN A 59 37.45 -35.52 36.06
N LEU A 60 37.93 -36.16 34.98
CA LEU A 60 37.05 -36.39 33.84
C LEU A 60 35.83 -37.26 34.26
N MET A 61 34.62 -36.72 34.10
CA MET A 61 33.38 -37.46 34.38
C MET A 61 32.82 -38.07 33.09
N GLU A 62 32.34 -39.30 33.18
CA GLU A 62 31.62 -39.96 32.08
C GLU A 62 30.24 -39.33 31.90
N TRP A 63 29.80 -39.24 30.64
CA TRP A 63 28.48 -38.74 30.32
C TRP A 63 27.41 -39.70 30.85
N GLY A 64 26.53 -39.23 31.75
CA GLY A 64 25.51 -40.00 32.42
C GLY A 64 25.81 -40.39 33.87
N SER A 65 27.02 -40.09 34.41
CA SER A 65 27.38 -40.34 35.80
C SER A 65 26.74 -39.35 36.81
N ALA A 66 26.31 -38.18 36.32
CA ALA A 66 25.63 -37.13 37.06
C ALA A 66 24.76 -36.30 36.14
N ASP A 67 24.11 -35.27 36.64
CA ASP A 67 23.32 -34.35 35.81
C ASP A 67 24.16 -33.76 34.68
N PHE A 68 23.57 -33.66 33.49
CA PHE A 68 24.25 -33.15 32.28
C PHE A 68 25.00 -31.83 32.53
N LYS A 69 24.43 -30.90 33.33
CA LYS A 69 25.02 -29.64 33.71
C LYS A 69 26.33 -29.86 34.49
N ASP A 70 26.31 -30.77 35.47
CA ASP A 70 27.45 -30.99 36.35
C ASP A 70 28.59 -31.69 35.61
N VAL A 71 28.27 -32.68 34.77
CA VAL A 71 29.24 -33.32 33.91
C VAL A 71 29.87 -32.35 32.91
N ALA A 72 29.05 -31.54 32.23
CA ALA A 72 29.51 -30.57 31.24
C ALA A 72 30.41 -29.50 31.88
N THR A 73 30.00 -28.99 33.04
CA THR A 73 30.74 -27.94 33.77
C THR A 73 32.06 -28.51 34.32
N ASN A 74 32.02 -29.69 34.93
CA ASN A 74 33.22 -30.36 35.47
C ASN A 74 34.23 -30.68 34.38
N ASN A 75 33.79 -31.29 33.26
CA ASN A 75 34.66 -31.66 32.16
C ASN A 75 35.26 -30.40 31.49
N PHE A 76 34.49 -29.33 31.36
CA PHE A 76 34.99 -28.05 30.84
C PHE A 76 36.11 -27.47 31.74
N TYR A 77 35.95 -27.50 33.07
CA TYR A 77 36.99 -27.07 34.02
C TYR A 77 38.18 -28.02 34.02
N TYR A 78 37.96 -29.34 33.89
CA TYR A 78 39.04 -30.33 33.75
C TYR A 78 39.95 -29.99 32.56
N TYR A 79 39.36 -29.83 31.36
CA TYR A 79 40.15 -29.49 30.17
C TYR A 79 40.80 -28.10 30.27
N THR A 80 40.14 -27.13 30.89
CA THR A 80 40.73 -25.81 31.12
C THR A 80 41.93 -25.90 32.05
N THR A 81 41.87 -26.69 33.11
CA THR A 81 42.98 -26.92 34.05
C THR A 81 44.12 -27.64 33.35
N GLN A 82 43.85 -28.65 32.57
CA GLN A 82 44.84 -29.38 31.78
C GLN A 82 45.56 -28.45 30.76
N LEU A 83 44.86 -27.52 30.14
CA LEU A 83 45.44 -26.51 29.25
C LEU A 83 46.38 -25.54 30.03
N ILE A 84 45.98 -25.15 31.24
CA ILE A 84 46.80 -24.27 32.08
C ILE A 84 48.07 -24.97 32.49
N ASP A 85 47.99 -26.23 32.89
CA ASP A 85 49.16 -27.04 33.33
C ASP A 85 50.12 -27.37 32.17
N SER A 86 49.59 -27.57 30.95
CA SER A 86 50.40 -27.91 29.77
C SER A 86 51.03 -26.71 29.06
N PHE A 87 50.28 -25.57 28.95
CA PHE A 87 50.69 -24.43 28.12
C PHE A 87 50.87 -23.13 28.91
N GLY A 88 50.52 -23.13 30.19
CA GLY A 88 50.55 -21.97 31.06
C GLY A 88 49.31 -21.07 30.94
N PRO A 89 49.05 -20.19 31.93
CA PRO A 89 47.83 -19.40 32.02
C PRO A 89 47.67 -18.38 30.90
N ALA A 90 48.74 -17.76 30.41
CA ALA A 90 48.67 -16.77 29.36
C ALA A 90 48.26 -17.36 28.01
N THR A 91 48.80 -18.53 27.66
CA THR A 91 48.43 -19.25 26.42
C THR A 91 47.02 -19.80 26.50
N THR A 92 46.59 -20.26 27.67
CA THR A 92 45.19 -20.72 27.89
C THR A 92 44.22 -19.57 27.74
N LEU A 93 44.53 -18.36 28.20
CA LEU A 93 43.69 -17.17 27.97
C LEU A 93 43.57 -16.84 26.48
N LEU A 94 44.65 -17.01 25.69
CA LEU A 94 44.58 -16.83 24.24
C LEU A 94 43.64 -17.87 23.59
N PHE A 95 43.74 -19.15 23.95
CA PHE A 95 42.84 -20.19 23.46
C PHE A 95 41.38 -19.94 23.82
N LEU A 96 41.11 -19.55 25.07
CA LEU A 96 39.73 -19.18 25.51
C LEU A 96 39.23 -17.94 24.77
N GLY A 97 40.10 -16.95 24.52
CA GLY A 97 39.79 -15.77 23.73
C GLY A 97 39.42 -16.10 22.27
N LEU A 98 40.23 -16.96 21.63
CA LEU A 98 39.92 -17.43 20.27
C LEU A 98 38.64 -18.27 20.21
N PHE A 99 38.38 -19.12 21.21
CA PHE A 99 37.15 -19.87 21.33
C PHE A 99 35.95 -18.97 21.53
N LEU A 100 36.08 -17.93 22.37
CA LEU A 100 35.08 -16.89 22.55
C LEU A 100 34.75 -16.16 21.22
N ALA A 101 35.80 -15.79 20.46
CA ALA A 101 35.64 -15.18 19.14
C ALA A 101 34.93 -16.10 18.16
N GLY A 102 35.28 -17.39 18.14
CA GLY A 102 34.60 -18.43 17.32
C GLY A 102 33.13 -18.58 17.66
N MET A 103 32.78 -18.67 18.96
CA MET A 103 31.39 -18.76 19.43
C MET A 103 30.60 -17.50 19.09
N THR A 104 31.22 -16.32 19.20
CA THR A 104 30.61 -15.04 18.82
C THR A 104 30.38 -14.96 17.32
N LEU A 105 31.32 -15.48 16.51
CA LEU A 105 31.16 -15.56 15.06
C LEU A 105 29.97 -16.45 14.69
N LEU A 106 29.86 -17.66 15.28
CA LEU A 106 28.74 -18.57 15.06
C LEU A 106 27.40 -17.95 15.47
N LYS A 107 27.33 -17.33 16.65
CA LYS A 107 26.17 -16.57 17.11
C LYS A 107 25.77 -15.51 16.07
N THR A 108 26.73 -14.70 15.62
CA THR A 108 26.48 -13.59 14.70
C THR A 108 26.07 -14.10 13.31
N ALA A 109 26.68 -15.21 12.84
CA ALA A 109 26.30 -15.86 11.60
C ALA A 109 24.87 -16.41 11.65
N CYS A 110 24.47 -17.07 12.74
CA CYS A 110 23.10 -17.54 12.95
C CYS A 110 22.10 -16.38 13.00
N TYR A 111 22.46 -15.29 13.69
CA TYR A 111 21.64 -14.08 13.77
C TYR A 111 21.46 -13.41 12.40
N LEU A 112 22.56 -13.24 11.65
CA LEU A 112 22.54 -12.71 10.29
C LEU A 112 21.69 -13.60 9.37
N GLY A 113 21.89 -14.92 9.43
CA GLY A 113 21.10 -15.90 8.68
C GLY A 113 19.60 -15.80 8.98
N SER A 114 19.22 -15.72 10.27
CA SER A 114 17.85 -15.53 10.68
C SER A 114 17.25 -14.24 10.11
N SER A 115 17.99 -13.13 10.20
CA SER A 115 17.55 -11.84 9.68
C SER A 115 17.42 -11.85 8.16
N ALA A 116 18.36 -12.46 7.44
CA ALA A 116 18.32 -12.57 5.98
C ALA A 116 17.14 -13.43 5.50
N ILE A 117 16.85 -14.55 6.18
CA ILE A 117 15.71 -15.43 5.86
C ILE A 117 14.37 -14.71 6.08
N MET A 118 14.30 -13.75 6.98
CA MET A 118 13.07 -12.98 7.23
C MET A 118 12.79 -11.91 6.17
N ILE A 119 13.78 -11.48 5.37
CA ILE A 119 13.60 -10.45 4.32
C ILE A 119 12.59 -10.91 3.25
N PRO A 120 12.73 -12.10 2.62
CA PRO A 120 11.74 -12.57 1.64
C PRO A 120 10.32 -12.68 2.18
N LEU A 121 10.15 -12.99 3.46
CA LEU A 121 8.84 -12.99 4.11
C LEU A 121 8.25 -11.59 4.14
N ARG A 122 9.01 -10.60 4.63
CA ARG A 122 8.55 -9.20 4.75
C ARG A 122 8.17 -8.62 3.39
N THR A 123 9.07 -8.69 2.43
CA THR A 123 8.86 -8.16 1.07
C THR A 123 7.76 -8.92 0.32
N GLY A 124 7.66 -10.24 0.55
CA GLY A 124 6.60 -11.07 -0.02
C GLY A 124 5.22 -10.68 0.48
N VAL A 125 5.05 -10.45 1.78
CA VAL A 125 3.77 -9.99 2.34
C VAL A 125 3.37 -8.63 1.78
N VAL A 126 4.31 -7.68 1.68
CA VAL A 126 4.06 -6.36 1.09
C VAL A 126 3.62 -6.47 -0.37
N ARG A 127 4.33 -7.28 -1.15
CA ARG A 127 3.97 -7.57 -2.55
C ARG A 127 2.54 -8.13 -2.64
N ASP A 128 2.21 -9.12 -1.81
CA ASP A 128 0.92 -9.81 -1.86
C ASP A 128 -0.23 -8.86 -1.49
N ILE A 129 -0.04 -7.99 -0.48
CA ILE A 129 -1.02 -6.97 -0.11
C ILE A 129 -1.23 -6.00 -1.28
N ARG A 130 -0.16 -5.49 -1.91
CA ARG A 130 -0.25 -4.57 -3.05
C ARG A 130 -0.99 -5.19 -4.23
N ILE A 131 -0.67 -6.43 -4.58
CA ILE A 131 -1.34 -7.16 -5.67
C ILE A 131 -2.83 -7.39 -5.35
N LEU A 132 -3.17 -7.72 -4.09
CA LEU A 132 -4.57 -7.91 -3.68
C LEU A 132 -5.35 -6.61 -3.75
N VAL A 133 -4.76 -5.49 -3.31
CA VAL A 133 -5.41 -4.17 -3.39
C VAL A 133 -5.59 -3.75 -4.84
N ASP A 134 -4.56 -3.89 -5.69
CA ASP A 134 -4.62 -3.56 -7.11
C ASP A 134 -5.72 -4.36 -7.83
N LYS A 135 -5.73 -5.68 -7.68
CA LYS A 135 -6.77 -6.55 -8.26
C LYS A 135 -8.17 -6.13 -7.80
N LYS A 136 -8.32 -5.77 -6.52
CA LYS A 136 -9.59 -5.32 -5.98
C LYS A 136 -10.01 -3.97 -6.56
N VAL A 137 -9.09 -3.01 -6.61
CA VAL A 137 -9.32 -1.66 -7.18
C VAL A 137 -9.82 -1.77 -8.62
N VAL A 138 -9.13 -2.55 -9.46
CA VAL A 138 -9.53 -2.74 -10.87
C VAL A 138 -10.90 -3.44 -10.99
N SER A 139 -11.29 -4.27 -10.03
CA SER A 139 -12.58 -4.98 -10.04
C SER A 139 -13.76 -4.15 -9.53
N LEU A 140 -13.53 -3.02 -8.84
CA LEU A 140 -14.60 -2.21 -8.27
C LEU A 140 -15.29 -1.36 -9.34
N PRO A 141 -16.61 -1.08 -9.19
CA PRO A 141 -17.37 -0.27 -10.12
C PRO A 141 -16.89 1.19 -10.12
N LEU A 142 -17.08 1.88 -11.24
CA LEU A 142 -16.65 3.27 -11.42
C LEU A 142 -17.19 4.22 -10.34
N GLY A 143 -18.42 3.99 -9.88
CA GLY A 143 -19.07 4.78 -8.82
C GLY A 143 -18.37 4.72 -7.45
N PHE A 144 -17.47 3.76 -7.23
CA PHE A 144 -16.64 3.72 -6.02
C PHE A 144 -15.59 4.83 -6.00
N PHE A 145 -15.15 5.30 -7.19
CA PHE A 145 -14.04 6.22 -7.34
C PHE A 145 -14.54 7.66 -7.49
N SER A 146 -14.60 8.41 -6.38
CA SER A 146 -14.62 9.88 -6.40
C SER A 146 -13.18 10.42 -6.46
N GLU A 147 -12.99 11.71 -6.77
CA GLU A 147 -11.64 12.31 -6.75
C GLU A 147 -10.98 12.26 -5.37
N GLU A 148 -11.77 12.46 -4.30
CA GLU A 148 -11.30 12.30 -2.92
C GLU A 148 -10.81 10.88 -2.63
N ARG A 149 -11.49 9.86 -3.17
CA ARG A 149 -11.13 8.45 -2.97
C ARG A 149 -9.89 8.02 -3.75
N LYS A 150 -9.58 8.62 -4.90
CA LYS A 150 -8.36 8.28 -5.67
C LYS A 150 -7.10 8.58 -4.86
N GLY A 151 -7.00 9.78 -4.30
CA GLY A 151 -5.87 10.17 -3.45
C GLY A 151 -5.74 9.29 -2.20
N ASP A 152 -6.86 8.95 -1.58
CA ASP A 152 -6.92 8.06 -0.42
C ASP A 152 -6.42 6.63 -0.77
N ILE A 153 -6.78 6.08 -1.92
CA ILE A 153 -6.29 4.78 -2.39
C ILE A 153 -4.77 4.81 -2.59
N ILE A 154 -4.24 5.86 -3.23
CA ILE A 154 -2.80 6.03 -3.44
C ILE A 154 -2.07 6.12 -2.08
N ALA A 155 -2.59 6.89 -1.13
CA ALA A 155 -2.04 7.02 0.21
C ALA A 155 -2.03 5.68 0.96
N ARG A 156 -3.08 4.85 0.81
CA ARG A 156 -3.15 3.51 1.41
C ARG A 156 -2.16 2.54 0.77
N MET A 157 -2.03 2.54 -0.55
CA MET A 157 -1.09 1.66 -1.26
C MET A 157 0.38 2.01 -1.01
N SER A 158 0.69 3.26 -0.73
CA SER A 158 2.05 3.74 -0.45
C SER A 158 2.37 3.77 1.05
N GLY A 159 1.60 4.53 1.82
CA GLY A 159 1.86 4.79 3.23
C GLY A 159 1.39 3.64 4.15
N ASP A 160 0.11 3.25 4.05
CA ASP A 160 -0.46 2.26 4.96
C ASP A 160 0.18 0.87 4.79
N VAL A 161 0.53 0.47 3.57
CA VAL A 161 1.24 -0.80 3.34
C VAL A 161 2.61 -0.80 4.02
N ASN A 162 3.35 0.30 4.00
CA ASN A 162 4.65 0.41 4.69
C ASN A 162 4.49 0.36 6.22
N GLU A 163 3.40 0.93 6.76
CA GLU A 163 3.09 0.82 8.19
C GLU A 163 2.75 -0.63 8.59
N VAL A 164 2.03 -1.36 7.75
CA VAL A 164 1.77 -2.80 7.94
C VAL A 164 3.08 -3.59 7.90
N GLU A 165 4.00 -3.29 6.98
CA GLU A 165 5.33 -3.91 6.92
C GLU A 165 6.11 -3.70 8.21
N THR A 166 6.17 -2.46 8.70
CA THR A 166 6.87 -2.10 9.94
C THR A 166 6.26 -2.82 11.14
N SER A 167 4.93 -2.90 11.19
CA SER A 167 4.19 -3.62 12.23
C SER A 167 4.48 -5.12 12.21
N ILE A 168 4.42 -5.77 11.04
CA ILE A 168 4.74 -7.20 10.88
C ILE A 168 6.17 -7.46 11.31
N THR A 169 7.13 -6.64 10.89
CA THR A 169 8.54 -6.75 11.26
C THR A 169 8.73 -6.70 12.77
N SER A 170 8.23 -5.63 13.41
CA SER A 170 8.34 -5.46 14.87
C SER A 170 7.65 -6.59 15.63
N SER A 171 6.55 -7.11 15.09
CA SER A 171 5.79 -8.19 15.70
C SER A 171 6.49 -9.53 15.61
N LEU A 172 7.14 -9.82 14.49
CA LEU A 172 7.91 -11.06 14.31
C LEU A 172 9.13 -11.06 15.25
N ASP A 173 9.82 -9.93 15.39
CA ASP A 173 10.91 -9.79 16.35
C ASP A 173 10.40 -9.97 17.79
N MET A 174 9.24 -9.38 18.13
CA MET A 174 8.62 -9.52 19.44
C MET A 174 8.16 -10.95 19.74
N LEU A 175 7.58 -11.65 18.76
CA LEU A 175 6.99 -12.98 18.98
C LEU A 175 7.98 -14.14 18.85
N LEU A 176 9.03 -13.96 18.04
CA LEU A 176 9.96 -15.06 17.73
C LEU A 176 11.32 -14.86 18.40
N LYS A 177 12.01 -13.76 18.11
CA LYS A 177 13.38 -13.53 18.53
C LYS A 177 13.47 -13.18 20.02
N ASN A 178 12.73 -12.15 20.46
CA ASN A 178 12.88 -11.63 21.81
C ASN A 178 12.43 -12.60 22.91
N PRO A 179 11.33 -13.38 22.75
CA PRO A 179 10.98 -14.38 23.75
C PRO A 179 12.05 -15.49 23.90
N ILE A 180 12.65 -15.94 22.79
CA ILE A 180 13.74 -16.93 22.84
C ILE A 180 14.91 -16.39 23.66
N LEU A 181 15.33 -15.14 23.40
CA LEU A 181 16.42 -14.51 24.15
C LEU A 181 16.06 -14.31 25.63
N ILE A 182 14.86 -13.78 25.92
CA ILE A 182 14.41 -13.52 27.30
C ILE A 182 14.32 -14.83 28.09
N ILE A 183 13.67 -15.86 27.53
CA ILE A 183 13.55 -17.17 28.19
C ILE A 183 14.94 -17.77 28.42
N SER A 184 15.83 -17.71 27.43
CA SER A 184 17.19 -18.23 27.53
C SER A 184 17.99 -17.51 28.62
N TYR A 185 17.91 -16.18 28.68
CA TYR A 185 18.60 -15.40 29.71
C TYR A 185 18.02 -15.64 31.11
N PHE A 186 16.68 -15.62 31.27
CA PHE A 186 16.06 -15.90 32.58
C PHE A 186 16.31 -17.32 33.05
N ALA A 187 16.27 -18.31 32.15
CA ALA A 187 16.64 -19.68 32.49
C ALA A 187 18.09 -19.74 33.03
N THR A 188 19.02 -19.06 32.36
CA THR A 188 20.42 -19.01 32.81
C THR A 188 20.56 -18.27 34.15
N LEU A 189 19.87 -17.14 34.35
CA LEU A 189 19.86 -16.41 35.63
C LEU A 189 19.32 -17.26 36.77
N ILE A 190 18.22 -17.98 36.59
CA ILE A 190 17.61 -18.87 37.60
C ILE A 190 18.56 -20.01 37.96
N VAL A 191 19.16 -20.64 36.95
CA VAL A 191 20.13 -21.74 37.14
C VAL A 191 21.39 -21.24 37.86
N THR A 192 21.81 -19.99 37.62
CA THR A 192 22.98 -19.40 38.28
C THR A 192 22.67 -19.00 39.72
N SER A 193 21.54 -18.32 39.96
CA SER A 193 21.07 -17.96 41.32
C SER A 193 19.59 -17.64 41.32
N TRP A 194 18.78 -18.52 41.90
CA TRP A 194 17.35 -18.29 42.00
C TRP A 194 17.00 -17.10 42.95
N GLN A 195 17.82 -16.86 43.97
CA GLN A 195 17.62 -15.79 44.95
C GLN A 195 17.79 -14.40 44.32
N LEU A 196 18.89 -14.21 43.58
CA LEU A 196 19.15 -12.98 42.82
C LEU A 196 18.11 -12.75 41.73
N THR A 197 17.65 -13.82 41.07
CA THR A 197 16.66 -13.72 40.03
C THR A 197 15.27 -13.36 40.54
N LEU A 198 14.87 -13.90 41.72
CA LEU A 198 13.64 -13.51 42.39
C LEU A 198 13.65 -12.03 42.74
N PHE A 199 14.76 -11.53 43.33
CA PHE A 199 14.93 -10.11 43.62
C PHE A 199 14.85 -9.25 42.35
N THR A 200 15.50 -9.67 41.28
CA THR A 200 15.45 -8.98 39.98
C THR A 200 14.02 -8.90 39.43
N ILE A 201 13.27 -10.01 39.46
CA ILE A 201 11.87 -10.05 39.02
C ILE A 201 10.98 -9.12 39.85
N LEU A 202 11.27 -8.94 41.12
CA LEU A 202 10.51 -8.02 41.98
C LEU A 202 10.77 -6.54 41.65
N VAL A 203 11.98 -6.20 41.21
CA VAL A 203 12.37 -4.82 40.85
C VAL A 203 11.96 -4.43 39.40
N LEU A 204 11.95 -5.36 38.44
CA LEU A 204 11.63 -5.10 37.05
C LEU A 204 10.28 -4.37 36.79
N PRO A 205 9.16 -4.69 37.48
CA PRO A 205 7.89 -4.00 37.27
C PRO A 205 7.93 -2.50 37.53
N THR A 206 8.78 -2.05 38.49
CA THR A 206 8.93 -0.62 38.80
C THR A 206 9.50 0.15 37.62
N MET A 207 10.48 -0.45 36.92
CA MET A 207 11.04 0.11 35.68
C MET A 207 9.98 0.14 34.56
N GLY A 208 9.23 -0.94 34.40
CA GLY A 208 8.14 -1.05 33.42
C GLY A 208 7.07 0.03 33.61
N TRP A 209 6.73 0.34 34.86
CA TRP A 209 5.76 1.38 35.19
C TRP A 209 6.25 2.79 34.81
N VAL A 210 7.51 3.12 35.11
CA VAL A 210 8.13 4.40 34.73
C VAL A 210 8.17 4.55 33.22
N MET A 211 8.68 3.53 32.50
CA MET A 211 8.75 3.54 31.03
C MET A 211 7.37 3.59 30.38
N GLY A 212 6.37 2.97 30.98
CA GLY A 212 4.98 3.03 30.53
C GLY A 212 4.37 4.45 30.60
N LYS A 213 4.74 5.26 31.59
CA LYS A 213 4.35 6.69 31.65
C LYS A 213 4.97 7.49 30.52
N VAL A 214 6.27 7.29 30.24
CA VAL A 214 6.98 7.95 29.14
C VAL A 214 6.33 7.59 27.80
N GLY A 215 6.04 6.31 27.56
CA GLY A 215 5.42 5.84 26.33
C GLY A 215 4.02 6.43 26.06
N ARG A 216 3.18 6.55 27.11
CA ARG A 216 1.85 7.17 26.98
C ARG A 216 1.92 8.66 26.63
N ALA A 217 2.85 9.39 27.22
CA ALA A 217 3.08 10.80 26.93
C ALA A 217 3.60 11.01 25.49
N LEU A 218 4.50 10.12 25.03
CA LEU A 218 5.03 10.13 23.66
C LEU A 218 3.91 9.90 22.63
N LYS A 219 3.03 8.93 22.86
CA LYS A 219 1.89 8.63 21.97
C LYS A 219 1.00 9.86 21.73
N ARG A 220 0.65 10.59 22.78
CA ARG A 220 -0.20 11.79 22.66
C ARG A 220 0.46 12.88 21.83
N GLN A 221 1.75 13.11 22.00
CA GLN A 221 2.47 14.14 21.22
C GLN A 221 2.74 13.73 19.77
N SER A 222 2.95 12.43 19.51
CA SER A 222 3.06 11.93 18.14
C SER A 222 1.79 12.18 17.33
N LEU A 223 0.60 12.06 17.94
CA LEU A 223 -0.67 12.38 17.26
C LEU A 223 -0.78 13.87 16.91
N ASP A 224 -0.36 14.78 17.80
CA ASP A 224 -0.33 16.22 17.51
C ASP A 224 0.62 16.54 16.35
N ALA A 225 1.83 15.97 16.36
CA ALA A 225 2.78 16.15 15.25
C ALA A 225 2.23 15.60 13.91
N GLN A 226 1.50 14.49 13.93
CA GLN A 226 0.86 13.92 12.74
C GLN A 226 -0.25 14.84 12.18
N ASN A 227 -1.05 15.44 13.05
CA ASN A 227 -2.07 16.43 12.64
C ASN A 227 -1.42 17.65 11.98
N ARG A 228 -0.34 18.21 12.60
CA ARG A 228 0.41 19.33 12.01
C ARG A 228 1.05 18.99 10.67
N TRP A 229 1.51 17.76 10.50
CA TRP A 229 1.99 17.28 9.20
C TRP A 229 0.88 17.29 8.14
N SER A 230 -0.31 16.80 8.50
CA SER A 230 -1.48 16.81 7.62
C SER A 230 -1.85 18.22 7.19
N ASP A 231 -1.86 19.20 8.13
CA ASP A 231 -2.12 20.60 7.84
C ASP A 231 -1.07 21.17 6.86
N THR A 232 0.21 20.79 7.04
CA THR A 232 1.31 21.23 6.16
C THR A 232 1.14 20.67 4.74
N MET A 233 0.75 19.39 4.61
CA MET A 233 0.50 18.76 3.31
C MET A 233 -0.71 19.37 2.60
N SER A 234 -1.81 19.60 3.30
CA SER A 234 -2.99 20.27 2.73
C SER A 234 -2.64 21.67 2.22
N GLN A 235 -1.80 22.42 2.96
CA GLN A 235 -1.32 23.72 2.51
C GLN A 235 -0.44 23.65 1.25
N LEU A 236 0.37 22.59 1.13
CA LEU A 236 1.19 22.36 -0.06
C LEU A 236 0.31 22.01 -1.27
N GLU A 237 -0.68 21.12 -1.10
CA GLU A 237 -1.64 20.78 -2.15
C GLU A 237 -2.42 22.00 -2.63
N GLU A 238 -2.93 22.83 -1.70
CA GLU A 238 -3.61 24.08 -2.02
C GLU A 238 -2.69 25.02 -2.83
N THR A 239 -1.42 25.13 -2.43
CA THR A 239 -0.44 25.97 -3.11
C THR A 239 -0.13 25.48 -4.52
N LEU A 240 0.11 24.18 -4.69
CA LEU A 240 0.40 23.59 -6.00
C LEU A 240 -0.81 23.64 -6.94
N GLY A 241 -2.00 23.34 -6.43
CA GLY A 241 -3.25 23.41 -7.19
C GLY A 241 -3.60 24.85 -7.61
N GLY A 242 -3.31 25.82 -6.74
CA GLY A 242 -3.56 27.25 -6.98
C GLY A 242 -2.40 28.03 -7.60
N LEU A 243 -1.31 27.39 -8.04
CA LEU A 243 -0.07 28.06 -8.45
C LEU A 243 -0.28 29.14 -9.53
N ARG A 244 -1.14 28.86 -10.53
CA ARG A 244 -1.48 29.83 -11.59
C ARG A 244 -2.12 31.09 -11.02
N ILE A 245 -3.02 30.95 -10.04
CA ILE A 245 -3.72 32.04 -9.38
C ILE A 245 -2.73 32.84 -8.52
N ILE A 246 -1.89 32.15 -7.75
CA ILE A 246 -0.84 32.77 -6.92
C ILE A 246 0.06 33.66 -7.77
N LYS A 247 0.48 33.15 -8.95
CA LYS A 247 1.31 33.91 -9.90
C LYS A 247 0.54 35.09 -10.50
N ALA A 248 -0.70 34.89 -10.93
CA ALA A 248 -1.53 35.95 -11.54
C ALA A 248 -1.81 37.13 -10.57
N PHE A 249 -1.94 36.84 -9.27
CA PHE A 249 -2.22 37.85 -8.24
C PHE A 249 -0.98 38.28 -7.43
N ILE A 250 0.22 37.85 -7.81
CA ILE A 250 1.49 38.21 -7.16
C ILE A 250 1.44 37.90 -5.64
N ALA A 251 0.82 36.77 -5.28
CA ALA A 251 0.54 36.39 -3.91
C ALA A 251 1.62 35.44 -3.27
N GLU A 252 2.79 35.30 -3.90
CA GLU A 252 3.86 34.39 -3.48
C GLU A 252 4.27 34.63 -2.03
N LYS A 253 4.53 35.90 -1.66
CA LYS A 253 4.97 36.23 -0.30
C LYS A 253 3.96 35.82 0.77
N LYS A 254 2.66 36.01 0.47
CA LYS A 254 1.56 35.66 1.38
C LYS A 254 1.47 34.16 1.56
N MET A 255 1.57 33.38 0.46
CA MET A 255 1.50 31.92 0.50
C MET A 255 2.72 31.32 1.16
N THR A 256 3.94 31.84 0.86
CA THR A 256 5.17 31.42 1.52
C THR A 256 5.12 31.64 3.04
N ALA A 257 4.68 32.83 3.49
CA ALA A 257 4.55 33.11 4.93
C ALA A 257 3.55 32.18 5.63
N ARG A 258 2.45 31.83 4.95
CA ARG A 258 1.46 30.87 5.47
C ARG A 258 2.05 29.45 5.59
N PHE A 259 2.79 29.02 4.58
CA PHE A 259 3.46 27.72 4.58
C PHE A 259 4.59 27.65 5.64
N GLU A 260 5.40 28.72 5.76
CA GLU A 260 6.43 28.83 6.79
C GLU A 260 5.84 28.70 8.20
N LYS A 261 4.68 29.31 8.46
CA LYS A 261 3.98 29.15 9.74
C LYS A 261 3.61 27.69 10.00
N CYS A 262 2.99 27.02 9.02
CA CYS A 262 2.64 25.60 9.16
C CYS A 262 3.89 24.72 9.40
N CYS A 263 4.99 24.98 8.68
CA CYS A 263 6.26 24.28 8.87
C CYS A 263 6.86 24.53 10.27
N ASN A 264 6.78 25.75 10.79
CA ASN A 264 7.24 26.08 12.13
C ASN A 264 6.41 25.38 13.21
N ASP A 265 5.07 25.39 13.09
CA ASP A 265 4.17 24.69 13.99
C ASP A 265 4.44 23.18 13.99
N TYR A 266 4.67 22.59 12.82
CA TYR A 266 5.07 21.19 12.66
C TYR A 266 6.43 20.90 13.30
N ARG A 267 7.45 21.73 13.02
CA ARG A 267 8.79 21.63 13.62
C ARG A 267 8.71 21.60 15.15
N ASP A 268 7.93 22.52 15.75
CA ASP A 268 7.83 22.62 17.20
C ASP A 268 7.12 21.40 17.82
N ALA A 269 6.13 20.85 17.12
CA ALA A 269 5.48 19.60 17.52
C ALA A 269 6.45 18.41 17.42
N VAL A 270 7.18 18.28 16.30
CA VAL A 270 8.18 17.21 16.09
C VAL A 270 9.33 17.32 17.10
N ASN A 271 9.81 18.53 17.39
CA ASN A 271 10.87 18.72 18.39
C ASN A 271 10.45 18.19 19.78
N LYS A 272 9.21 18.44 20.21
CA LYS A 272 8.69 17.90 21.46
C LYS A 272 8.65 16.37 21.46
N VAL A 273 8.26 15.75 20.35
CA VAL A 273 8.27 14.29 20.16
C VAL A 273 9.71 13.78 20.20
N ALA A 274 10.60 14.38 19.40
CA ALA A 274 12.00 13.97 19.26
C ALA A 274 12.77 14.04 20.58
N ILE A 275 12.60 15.12 21.36
CA ILE A 275 13.24 15.26 22.69
C ILE A 275 12.80 14.13 23.61
N ARG A 276 11.48 13.82 23.67
CA ARG A 276 10.99 12.72 24.50
C ARG A 276 11.42 11.34 24.02
N GLN A 277 11.45 11.15 22.72
CA GLN A 277 11.92 9.90 22.12
C GLN A 277 13.42 9.70 22.41
N SER A 278 14.21 10.75 22.24
CA SER A 278 15.64 10.72 22.57
C SER A 278 15.90 10.53 24.06
N SER A 279 15.04 11.07 24.94
CA SER A 279 15.13 10.89 26.39
C SER A 279 14.80 9.46 26.85
N ALA A 280 14.05 8.69 26.05
CA ALA A 280 13.65 7.33 26.43
C ALA A 280 14.85 6.38 26.59
N HIS A 281 15.87 6.53 25.73
CA HIS A 281 17.08 5.69 25.78
C HIS A 281 17.94 5.99 27.03
N PRO A 282 18.37 7.23 27.32
CA PRO A 282 19.11 7.56 28.53
C PRO A 282 18.33 7.23 29.83
N MET A 283 17.04 7.47 29.86
CA MET A 283 16.21 7.12 31.01
C MET A 283 16.15 5.60 31.23
N SER A 284 16.02 4.83 30.18
CA SER A 284 16.05 3.36 30.24
C SER A 284 17.43 2.84 30.68
N GLU A 285 18.51 3.50 30.25
CA GLU A 285 19.88 3.17 30.65
C GLU A 285 20.11 3.49 32.13
N PHE A 286 19.68 4.67 32.59
CA PHE A 286 19.73 5.05 34.00
C PHE A 286 18.95 4.08 34.90
N LEU A 287 17.71 3.72 34.52
CA LEU A 287 16.92 2.73 35.26
C LEU A 287 17.59 1.35 35.25
N GLY A 288 18.19 0.95 34.12
CA GLY A 288 18.99 -0.27 34.03
C GLY A 288 20.18 -0.26 34.98
N THR A 289 20.89 0.87 35.07
CA THR A 289 22.00 1.04 36.01
C THR A 289 21.52 0.97 37.46
N LEU A 290 20.38 1.58 37.80
CA LEU A 290 19.78 1.46 39.13
C LEU A 290 19.46 0.01 39.50
N LEU A 291 18.92 -0.78 38.54
CA LEU A 291 18.69 -2.21 38.75
C LEU A 291 20.02 -2.94 39.00
N ILE A 292 21.04 -2.66 38.20
CA ILE A 292 22.39 -3.25 38.39
C ILE A 292 22.93 -2.91 39.75
N VAL A 293 22.85 -1.66 40.20
CA VAL A 293 23.30 -1.23 41.53
C VAL A 293 22.52 -1.93 42.64
N ALA A 294 21.20 -2.05 42.54
CA ALA A 294 20.38 -2.76 43.51
C ALA A 294 20.75 -4.25 43.61
N VAL A 295 20.96 -4.91 42.45
CA VAL A 295 21.37 -6.34 42.42
C VAL A 295 22.84 -6.49 42.89
N LEU A 296 23.71 -5.53 42.58
CA LEU A 296 25.09 -5.51 43.08
C LEU A 296 25.13 -5.40 44.61
N TRP A 297 24.34 -4.48 45.17
CA TRP A 297 24.24 -4.33 46.61
C TRP A 297 23.70 -5.58 47.29
N PHE A 298 22.57 -6.12 46.80
CA PHE A 298 21.94 -7.30 47.40
C PHE A 298 22.81 -8.56 47.22
N GLY A 299 23.32 -8.82 46.02
CA GLY A 299 24.18 -9.96 45.74
C GLY A 299 25.56 -9.85 46.44
N GLY A 300 26.14 -8.65 46.47
CA GLY A 300 27.37 -8.37 47.18
C GLY A 300 27.23 -8.61 48.70
N SER A 301 26.10 -8.20 49.29
CA SER A 301 25.82 -8.46 50.69
C SER A 301 25.70 -9.97 50.99
N LEU A 302 25.07 -10.75 50.09
CA LEU A 302 24.96 -12.20 50.23
C LEU A 302 26.33 -12.90 50.14
N ILE A 303 27.21 -12.44 49.25
CA ILE A 303 28.56 -12.99 49.09
C ILE A 303 29.43 -12.66 50.32
N LEU A 304 29.40 -11.41 50.77
CA LEU A 304 30.20 -10.95 51.94
C LEU A 304 29.75 -11.59 53.26
N SER A 305 28.48 -11.95 53.38
CA SER A 305 27.94 -12.62 54.55
C SER A 305 28.11 -14.15 54.56
N ASN A 306 28.81 -14.72 53.57
CA ASN A 306 28.95 -16.17 53.37
C ASN A 306 27.62 -16.97 53.31
N HIS A 307 26.50 -16.32 53.00
CA HIS A 307 25.19 -16.94 52.83
C HIS A 307 24.90 -17.40 51.41
N SER A 308 25.88 -17.32 50.50
CA SER A 308 25.73 -17.67 49.09
C SER A 308 26.89 -18.56 48.62
N SER A 309 26.59 -19.60 47.84
CA SER A 309 27.56 -20.44 47.16
C SER A 309 28.13 -19.81 45.88
N ILE A 310 27.81 -18.53 45.61
CA ILE A 310 28.19 -17.84 44.37
C ILE A 310 29.58 -17.22 44.52
N ASN A 311 30.51 -17.58 43.62
CA ASN A 311 31.82 -16.97 43.54
C ASN A 311 31.74 -15.62 42.78
N ALA A 312 32.76 -14.73 43.00
CA ALA A 312 32.84 -13.43 42.36
C ALA A 312 32.76 -13.50 40.82
N SER A 313 33.40 -14.48 40.19
CA SER A 313 33.37 -14.69 38.73
C SER A 313 31.93 -15.05 38.22
N THR A 314 31.23 -15.91 38.94
CA THR A 314 29.84 -16.28 38.65
C THR A 314 28.90 -15.10 38.84
N PHE A 315 29.16 -14.24 39.84
CA PHE A 315 28.39 -13.02 40.08
C PHE A 315 28.57 -12.01 38.94
N ILE A 316 29.80 -11.81 38.47
CA ILE A 316 30.08 -10.95 37.31
C ILE A 316 29.35 -11.48 36.06
N PHE A 317 29.40 -12.81 35.84
CA PHE A 317 28.66 -13.46 34.75
C PHE A 317 27.15 -13.19 34.88
N TYR A 318 26.58 -13.34 36.09
CA TYR A 318 25.17 -13.03 36.35
C TYR A 318 24.84 -11.58 35.94
N MET A 319 25.69 -10.60 36.32
CA MET A 319 25.49 -9.18 36.00
C MET A 319 25.54 -8.91 34.50
N VAL A 320 26.43 -9.58 33.74
CA VAL A 320 26.53 -9.45 32.28
C VAL A 320 25.26 -9.97 31.60
N ILE A 321 24.74 -11.12 32.05
CA ILE A 321 23.47 -11.66 31.49
C ILE A 321 22.31 -10.75 31.85
N LEU A 322 22.22 -10.27 33.09
CA LEU A 322 21.17 -9.35 33.54
C LEU A 322 21.16 -8.07 32.68
N TYR A 323 22.34 -7.50 32.41
CA TYR A 323 22.45 -6.35 31.51
C TYR A 323 21.95 -6.66 30.09
N SER A 324 22.22 -7.88 29.61
CA SER A 324 21.83 -8.33 28.28
C SER A 324 20.30 -8.50 28.13
N VAL A 325 19.55 -8.71 29.21
CA VAL A 325 18.07 -8.78 29.21
C VAL A 325 17.42 -7.44 28.85
N ILE A 326 18.09 -6.33 29.12
CA ILE A 326 17.53 -4.98 28.94
C ILE A 326 17.16 -4.71 27.47
N ASN A 327 18.00 -5.14 26.52
CA ASN A 327 17.77 -4.88 25.09
C ASN A 327 16.52 -5.58 24.51
N PRO A 328 16.30 -6.89 24.70
CA PRO A 328 15.06 -7.54 24.31
C PRO A 328 13.80 -6.91 24.91
N LEU A 329 13.87 -6.45 26.16
CA LEU A 329 12.74 -5.77 26.83
C LEU A 329 12.41 -4.41 26.18
N LYS A 330 13.43 -3.65 25.73
CA LYS A 330 13.23 -2.40 24.96
C LYS A 330 12.50 -2.65 23.63
N GLU A 331 12.83 -3.72 22.94
CA GLU A 331 12.18 -4.06 21.67
C GLU A 331 10.70 -4.41 21.83
N PHE A 332 10.28 -4.98 22.97
CA PHE A 332 8.86 -5.14 23.31
C PHE A 332 8.10 -3.81 23.34
N SER A 333 8.73 -2.76 23.85
CA SER A 333 8.13 -1.43 23.89
C SER A 333 7.92 -0.85 22.50
N LYS A 334 8.85 -1.06 21.56
CA LYS A 334 8.69 -0.65 20.16
C LYS A 334 7.55 -1.41 19.48
N ALA A 335 7.46 -2.72 19.66
CA ALA A 335 6.42 -3.54 19.09
C ALA A 335 5.03 -3.13 19.60
N SER A 336 4.89 -2.82 20.89
CA SER A 336 3.63 -2.36 21.48
C SER A 336 3.13 -1.02 20.90
N TYR A 337 4.01 -0.22 20.30
CA TYR A 337 3.66 0.99 19.55
C TYR A 337 3.35 0.71 18.07
N ASN A 338 4.17 -0.12 17.41
CA ASN A 338 4.06 -0.36 15.98
C ASN A 338 2.87 -1.27 15.62
N ILE A 339 2.52 -2.25 16.47
CA ILE A 339 1.41 -3.19 16.23
C ILE A 339 0.06 -2.46 16.07
N PRO A 340 -0.38 -1.60 17.01
CA PRO A 340 -1.64 -0.87 16.87
C PRO A 340 -1.68 0.02 15.61
N ARG A 341 -0.54 0.63 15.25
CA ARG A 341 -0.42 1.48 14.08
C ARG A 341 -0.60 0.68 12.78
N GLY A 342 0.07 -0.45 12.67
CA GLY A 342 -0.10 -1.34 11.52
C GLY A 342 -1.50 -1.95 11.43
N LEU A 343 -2.14 -2.27 12.56
CA LEU A 343 -3.53 -2.72 12.56
C LEU A 343 -4.50 -1.65 12.07
N ALA A 344 -4.32 -0.39 12.49
CA ALA A 344 -5.14 0.72 11.99
C ALA A 344 -4.94 0.95 10.48
N SER A 345 -3.71 0.84 9.98
CA SER A 345 -3.42 0.90 8.56
C SER A 345 -4.04 -0.27 7.79
N MET A 346 -3.98 -1.49 8.35
CA MET A 346 -4.62 -2.66 7.75
C MET A 346 -6.15 -2.54 7.71
N GLU A 347 -6.77 -1.95 8.74
CA GLU A 347 -8.20 -1.67 8.74
C GLU A 347 -8.59 -0.73 7.58
N ARG A 348 -7.78 0.30 7.29
CA ARG A 348 -8.01 1.18 6.13
C ARG A 348 -7.84 0.44 4.79
N ILE A 349 -6.85 -0.44 4.68
CA ILE A 349 -6.66 -1.31 3.51
C ILE A 349 -7.84 -2.28 3.38
N ASP A 350 -8.29 -2.88 4.47
CA ASP A 350 -9.42 -3.81 4.49
C ASP A 350 -10.74 -3.15 4.05
N LYS A 351 -10.93 -1.83 4.26
CA LYS A 351 -12.08 -1.10 3.71
C LYS A 351 -12.12 -1.17 2.19
N ILE A 352 -10.97 -1.14 1.51
CA ILE A 352 -10.90 -1.34 0.06
C ILE A 352 -11.14 -2.82 -0.28
N LEU A 353 -10.44 -3.73 0.40
CA LEU A 353 -10.51 -5.16 0.09
C LEU A 353 -11.90 -5.76 0.31
N LYS A 354 -12.65 -5.24 1.28
CA LYS A 354 -14.03 -5.65 1.63
C LYS A 354 -15.11 -4.84 0.92
N ALA A 355 -14.72 -3.80 0.14
CA ALA A 355 -15.71 -3.02 -0.61
C ALA A 355 -16.49 -3.94 -1.55
N GLU A 356 -17.81 -3.79 -1.53
CA GLU A 356 -18.69 -4.60 -2.38
C GLU A 356 -18.63 -4.14 -3.83
N ASN A 357 -18.52 -5.08 -4.74
CA ASN A 357 -18.73 -4.80 -6.15
C ASN A 357 -20.23 -4.85 -6.41
N THR A 358 -20.85 -3.69 -6.55
CA THR A 358 -22.31 -3.58 -6.81
C THR A 358 -22.67 -3.95 -8.24
N ILE A 359 -21.73 -3.97 -9.17
CA ILE A 359 -21.95 -4.34 -10.57
C ILE A 359 -21.32 -5.72 -10.79
N GLN A 360 -22.17 -6.75 -10.80
CA GLN A 360 -21.75 -8.14 -10.96
C GLN A 360 -22.39 -8.77 -12.20
N ASP A 361 -21.73 -9.80 -12.73
CA ASP A 361 -22.31 -10.65 -13.76
C ASP A 361 -23.51 -11.43 -13.19
N PRO A 362 -24.56 -11.62 -13.98
CA PRO A 362 -25.68 -12.47 -13.58
C PRO A 362 -25.22 -13.94 -13.47
N VAL A 363 -25.91 -14.71 -12.62
CA VAL A 363 -25.58 -16.14 -12.40
C VAL A 363 -25.72 -16.95 -13.70
N ASN A 364 -26.71 -16.61 -14.54
CA ASN A 364 -26.92 -17.22 -15.83
C ASN A 364 -27.01 -16.13 -16.91
N PRO A 365 -25.85 -15.67 -17.45
CA PRO A 365 -25.84 -14.59 -18.41
C PRO A 365 -26.52 -15.00 -19.73
N GLN A 366 -27.37 -14.12 -20.25
CA GLN A 366 -27.92 -14.27 -21.60
C GLN A 366 -26.86 -13.90 -22.63
N PRO A 367 -26.72 -14.67 -23.72
CA PRO A 367 -25.73 -14.38 -24.76
C PRO A 367 -26.16 -13.15 -25.58
N LEU A 368 -25.30 -12.16 -25.69
CA LEU A 368 -25.47 -10.99 -26.55
C LEU A 368 -24.20 -10.78 -27.38
N LYS A 369 -24.21 -11.19 -28.65
CA LYS A 369 -23.01 -11.13 -29.52
C LYS A 369 -23.05 -10.01 -30.55
N GLU A 370 -24.23 -9.49 -30.87
CA GLU A 370 -24.45 -8.46 -31.88
C GLU A 370 -25.70 -7.62 -31.58
N VAL A 371 -25.79 -6.47 -32.21
CA VAL A 371 -27.00 -5.63 -32.20
C VAL A 371 -27.75 -5.84 -33.49
N LYS A 372 -29.01 -6.29 -33.44
CA LYS A 372 -29.84 -6.62 -34.62
C LYS A 372 -30.80 -5.52 -34.97
N GLU A 373 -31.51 -4.94 -33.98
CA GLU A 373 -32.57 -4.00 -34.20
C GLU A 373 -32.36 -2.66 -33.52
N LYS A 374 -32.30 -2.64 -32.17
CA LYS A 374 -32.35 -1.37 -31.42
C LYS A 374 -31.81 -1.47 -30.00
N ILE A 375 -31.54 -0.30 -29.44
CA ILE A 375 -31.24 -0.08 -28.01
C ILE A 375 -32.42 0.73 -27.45
N GLU A 376 -32.99 0.33 -26.31
CA GLU A 376 -34.09 1.03 -25.68
C GLU A 376 -33.79 1.35 -24.21
N PHE A 377 -34.03 2.59 -23.86
CA PHE A 377 -34.05 3.09 -22.47
C PHE A 377 -35.56 3.27 -22.14
N LYS A 378 -36.06 2.53 -21.16
CA LYS A 378 -37.49 2.51 -20.80
C LYS A 378 -37.66 3.04 -19.38
N ASP A 379 -38.26 4.21 -19.25
CA ASP A 379 -38.62 4.85 -17.99
C ASP A 379 -37.45 4.96 -17.00
N ILE A 380 -36.28 5.39 -17.48
CA ILE A 380 -35.04 5.43 -16.69
C ILE A 380 -35.07 6.58 -15.71
N SER A 381 -34.98 6.28 -14.41
CA SER A 381 -34.64 7.24 -13.36
C SER A 381 -33.36 6.83 -12.65
N PHE A 382 -32.46 7.81 -12.39
CA PHE A 382 -31.15 7.56 -11.83
C PHE A 382 -30.65 8.69 -10.93
N SER A 383 -29.96 8.29 -9.84
CA SER A 383 -29.28 9.17 -8.88
C SER A 383 -27.97 8.51 -8.43
N TYR A 384 -26.87 9.30 -8.25
CA TYR A 384 -25.61 8.77 -7.74
C TYR A 384 -25.62 8.47 -6.23
N ASP A 385 -26.31 9.29 -5.45
CA ASP A 385 -26.28 9.26 -3.98
C ASP A 385 -27.67 9.05 -3.32
N GLN A 386 -28.69 8.72 -4.12
CA GLN A 386 -30.10 8.58 -3.71
C GLN A 386 -30.74 9.87 -3.13
N LYS A 387 -30.05 11.01 -3.25
CA LYS A 387 -30.55 12.29 -2.73
C LYS A 387 -31.13 13.19 -3.81
N LYS A 388 -30.47 13.20 -4.98
CA LYS A 388 -30.87 14.05 -6.10
C LYS A 388 -31.00 13.22 -7.37
N GLU A 389 -32.19 13.15 -7.94
CA GLU A 389 -32.39 12.54 -9.25
C GLU A 389 -31.69 13.36 -10.34
N ILE A 390 -30.83 12.67 -11.10
CA ILE A 390 -30.10 13.25 -12.23
C ILE A 390 -30.83 12.96 -13.54
N LEU A 391 -31.46 11.80 -13.65
CA LEU A 391 -32.30 11.41 -14.79
C LEU A 391 -33.70 11.06 -14.26
N LYS A 392 -34.73 11.50 -14.97
CA LYS A 392 -36.14 11.36 -14.59
C LYS A 392 -36.92 10.88 -15.79
N HIS A 393 -37.50 9.68 -15.66
CA HIS A 393 -38.43 9.08 -16.65
C HIS A 393 -37.91 9.15 -18.10
N ILE A 394 -36.60 8.91 -18.32
CA ILE A 394 -36.03 8.93 -19.66
C ILE A 394 -36.51 7.74 -20.47
N ASN A 395 -37.11 8.04 -21.64
CA ASN A 395 -37.45 7.09 -22.66
C ASN A 395 -36.67 7.43 -23.91
N LEU A 396 -35.84 6.52 -24.45
CA LEU A 396 -35.04 6.73 -25.65
C LEU A 396 -34.92 5.43 -26.42
N THR A 397 -35.11 5.49 -27.74
CA THR A 397 -34.87 4.36 -28.64
C THR A 397 -33.81 4.74 -29.65
N VAL A 398 -32.83 3.89 -29.85
CA VAL A 398 -31.76 4.07 -30.86
C VAL A 398 -31.79 2.86 -31.79
N GLU A 399 -32.25 3.06 -33.01
CA GLU A 399 -32.28 2.00 -34.04
C GLU A 399 -30.87 1.66 -34.54
N LYS A 400 -30.69 0.42 -34.96
CA LYS A 400 -29.41 -0.05 -35.53
C LYS A 400 -28.98 0.84 -36.70
N GLY A 401 -27.69 1.26 -36.62
CA GLY A 401 -27.06 2.07 -37.67
C GLY A 401 -27.49 3.56 -37.65
N LYS A 402 -28.31 3.96 -36.69
CA LYS A 402 -28.74 5.35 -36.53
C LYS A 402 -27.87 6.09 -35.53
N THR A 403 -27.79 7.40 -35.72
CA THR A 403 -27.09 8.33 -34.83
C THR A 403 -28.09 9.17 -34.06
N VAL A 404 -28.09 9.05 -32.73
CA VAL A 404 -28.85 9.90 -31.83
C VAL A 404 -27.91 10.90 -31.15
N ALA A 405 -28.20 12.19 -31.26
CA ALA A 405 -27.45 13.25 -30.60
C ALA A 405 -28.15 13.70 -29.33
N LEU A 406 -27.43 13.72 -28.21
CA LEU A 406 -27.87 14.27 -26.92
C LEU A 406 -27.37 15.69 -26.77
N VAL A 407 -28.28 16.65 -26.64
CA VAL A 407 -27.98 18.09 -26.52
C VAL A 407 -28.59 18.63 -25.23
N GLY A 408 -27.98 19.64 -24.62
CA GLY A 408 -28.50 20.24 -23.41
C GLY A 408 -27.40 20.99 -22.64
N GLN A 409 -27.81 21.74 -21.63
CA GLN A 409 -26.88 22.50 -20.77
C GLN A 409 -25.93 21.57 -19.99
N SER A 410 -24.81 22.10 -19.50
CA SER A 410 -23.94 21.36 -18.60
C SER A 410 -24.72 20.95 -17.35
N GLY A 411 -24.56 19.69 -16.91
CA GLY A 411 -25.28 19.13 -15.78
C GLY A 411 -26.72 18.62 -16.08
N SER A 412 -27.19 18.63 -17.33
CA SER A 412 -28.52 18.13 -17.68
C SER A 412 -28.67 16.60 -17.65
N GLY A 413 -27.58 15.84 -17.43
CA GLY A 413 -27.62 14.38 -17.32
C GLY A 413 -27.12 13.60 -18.54
N LYS A 414 -26.60 14.27 -19.60
CA LYS A 414 -26.15 13.61 -20.85
C LYS A 414 -25.09 12.53 -20.63
N SER A 415 -23.99 12.85 -19.98
CA SER A 415 -22.91 11.89 -19.69
C SER A 415 -23.39 10.78 -18.76
N THR A 416 -24.24 11.10 -17.79
CA THR A 416 -24.85 10.11 -16.91
C THR A 416 -25.70 9.09 -17.70
N LEU A 417 -26.50 9.57 -18.67
CA LEU A 417 -27.34 8.69 -19.50
C LEU A 417 -26.50 7.69 -20.31
N VAL A 418 -25.43 8.16 -20.96
CA VAL A 418 -24.58 7.29 -21.76
C VAL A 418 -23.73 6.32 -20.93
N ASP A 419 -23.34 6.70 -19.70
CA ASP A 419 -22.59 5.85 -18.76
C ASP A 419 -23.42 4.68 -18.22
N LEU A 420 -24.74 4.74 -18.29
CA LEU A 420 -25.63 3.62 -17.91
C LEU A 420 -25.59 2.48 -18.93
N LEU A 421 -25.34 2.75 -20.21
CA LEU A 421 -25.36 1.73 -21.27
C LEU A 421 -24.21 0.70 -21.12
N PRO A 422 -22.94 1.09 -20.82
CA PRO A 422 -21.87 0.14 -20.53
C PRO A 422 -21.97 -0.48 -19.13
N ARG A 423 -23.05 -0.24 -18.38
CA ARG A 423 -23.21 -0.64 -16.98
C ARG A 423 -22.05 -0.18 -16.10
N TYR A 424 -21.66 1.10 -16.19
CA TYR A 424 -20.79 1.70 -15.17
C TYR A 424 -21.53 1.94 -13.86
N HIS A 425 -22.85 2.13 -13.98
CA HIS A 425 -23.83 2.20 -12.90
C HIS A 425 -25.08 1.39 -13.29
N ASP A 426 -25.76 0.79 -12.33
CA ASP A 426 -27.05 0.15 -12.55
C ASP A 426 -28.20 1.16 -12.36
N VAL A 427 -29.19 1.11 -13.24
CA VAL A 427 -30.41 1.93 -13.13
C VAL A 427 -31.20 1.54 -11.89
N GLN A 428 -31.79 2.52 -11.22
CA GLN A 428 -32.60 2.34 -10.02
C GLN A 428 -34.07 2.08 -10.39
N GLN A 429 -34.58 2.73 -11.44
CA GLN A 429 -35.90 2.53 -11.97
C GLN A 429 -35.82 2.42 -13.48
N GLY A 430 -36.69 1.61 -14.05
CA GLY A 430 -36.71 1.32 -15.48
C GLY A 430 -35.72 0.24 -15.91
N GLU A 431 -35.57 0.07 -17.21
CA GLU A 431 -34.64 -0.91 -17.80
C GLU A 431 -34.00 -0.39 -19.08
N ILE A 432 -32.76 -0.85 -19.34
CA ILE A 432 -32.08 -0.64 -20.63
C ILE A 432 -32.02 -2.00 -21.32
N THR A 433 -32.48 -2.06 -22.55
CA THR A 433 -32.51 -3.30 -23.34
C THR A 433 -31.77 -3.14 -24.66
N ILE A 434 -31.14 -4.21 -25.13
CA ILE A 434 -30.59 -4.35 -26.48
C ILE A 434 -31.33 -5.51 -27.14
N ASP A 435 -32.03 -5.23 -28.22
CA ASP A 435 -32.88 -6.22 -28.91
C ASP A 435 -33.87 -6.96 -27.95
N GLY A 436 -34.40 -6.23 -26.98
CA GLY A 436 -35.33 -6.77 -25.97
C GLY A 436 -34.66 -7.48 -24.79
N THR A 437 -33.35 -7.72 -24.82
CA THR A 437 -32.58 -8.33 -23.69
C THR A 437 -32.13 -7.25 -22.73
N ASN A 438 -32.48 -7.38 -21.45
CA ASN A 438 -32.03 -6.42 -20.42
C ASN A 438 -30.51 -6.52 -20.20
N ILE A 439 -29.81 -5.39 -20.25
CA ILE A 439 -28.34 -5.35 -20.07
C ILE A 439 -27.89 -5.90 -18.71
N LYS A 440 -28.73 -5.93 -17.69
CA LYS A 440 -28.43 -6.55 -16.40
C LYS A 440 -28.34 -8.08 -16.46
N GLU A 441 -28.97 -8.69 -17.45
CA GLU A 441 -28.97 -10.15 -17.67
C GLU A 441 -27.82 -10.62 -18.57
N VAL A 442 -27.04 -9.70 -19.13
CA VAL A 442 -25.90 -9.97 -20.02
C VAL A 442 -24.59 -9.93 -19.21
N ALA A 443 -23.64 -10.79 -19.57
CA ALA A 443 -22.29 -10.70 -19.00
C ALA A 443 -21.65 -9.34 -19.31
N ILE A 444 -21.03 -8.71 -18.32
CA ILE A 444 -20.42 -7.37 -18.45
C ILE A 444 -19.38 -7.35 -19.58
N HIS A 445 -18.61 -8.44 -19.71
CA HIS A 445 -17.64 -8.58 -20.78
C HIS A 445 -18.30 -8.54 -22.16
N ASP A 446 -19.37 -9.29 -22.37
CA ASP A 446 -20.07 -9.37 -23.66
C ASP A 446 -20.74 -8.03 -24.00
N LEU A 447 -21.41 -7.41 -23.03
CA LEU A 447 -22.00 -6.09 -23.17
C LEU A 447 -20.95 -5.05 -23.58
N ARG A 448 -19.85 -4.94 -22.85
CA ARG A 448 -18.79 -3.96 -23.09
C ARG A 448 -17.97 -4.25 -24.34
N SER A 449 -17.93 -5.51 -24.80
CA SER A 449 -17.31 -5.85 -26.08
C SER A 449 -18.02 -5.21 -27.27
N LEU A 450 -19.34 -5.05 -27.19
CA LEU A 450 -20.19 -4.41 -28.21
C LEU A 450 -20.11 -2.89 -28.23
N ILE A 451 -19.54 -2.26 -27.20
CA ILE A 451 -19.55 -0.81 -27.02
C ILE A 451 -18.13 -0.23 -27.17
N GLY A 452 -17.98 0.78 -28.01
CA GLY A 452 -16.78 1.61 -28.11
C GLY A 452 -17.04 3.00 -27.54
N ASN A 453 -16.10 3.50 -26.75
CA ASN A 453 -16.16 4.83 -26.15
C ASN A 453 -15.07 5.73 -26.70
N VAL A 454 -15.46 6.94 -27.14
CA VAL A 454 -14.55 8.04 -27.43
C VAL A 454 -14.91 9.19 -26.46
N ASN A 455 -14.10 9.34 -25.42
CA ASN A 455 -14.36 10.31 -24.36
C ASN A 455 -13.89 11.72 -24.74
N GLN A 456 -14.40 12.74 -24.05
CA GLN A 456 -14.01 14.13 -24.18
C GLN A 456 -12.50 14.32 -23.97
N GLU A 457 -11.95 13.74 -22.90
CA GLU A 457 -10.52 13.71 -22.64
C GLU A 457 -9.96 12.36 -23.09
N ALA A 458 -9.07 12.37 -24.09
CA ALA A 458 -8.41 11.16 -24.56
C ALA A 458 -7.36 10.68 -23.54
N ILE A 459 -7.72 9.67 -22.77
CA ILE A 459 -6.83 9.05 -21.80
C ILE A 459 -5.91 8.07 -22.51
N LEU A 460 -4.60 8.36 -22.49
CA LEU A 460 -3.55 7.52 -23.04
C LEU A 460 -2.63 7.04 -21.93
N PHE A 461 -2.06 5.85 -22.11
CA PHE A 461 -1.12 5.23 -21.17
C PHE A 461 0.33 5.56 -21.53
N ASN A 462 1.21 5.56 -20.55
CA ASN A 462 2.65 5.73 -20.77
C ASN A 462 3.23 4.47 -21.44
N ASP A 463 3.00 4.38 -22.74
CA ASP A 463 3.37 3.23 -23.57
C ASP A 463 3.58 3.70 -25.02
N THR A 464 3.82 2.79 -25.94
CA THR A 464 3.99 3.06 -27.37
C THR A 464 2.68 3.47 -28.04
N PHE A 465 2.75 4.06 -29.23
CA PHE A 465 1.57 4.28 -30.07
C PHE A 465 0.86 2.96 -30.37
N PHE A 466 1.62 1.92 -30.71
CA PHE A 466 1.07 0.60 -30.98
C PHE A 466 0.22 0.09 -29.83
N ASN A 467 0.77 0.05 -28.62
CA ASN A 467 0.07 -0.46 -27.44
C ASN A 467 -1.13 0.41 -27.04
N ASN A 468 -1.06 1.72 -27.25
CA ASN A 468 -2.19 2.60 -27.03
C ASN A 468 -3.33 2.40 -28.02
N ILE A 469 -3.06 2.15 -29.26
CA ILE A 469 -4.10 1.87 -30.28
C ILE A 469 -4.63 0.44 -30.11
N ALA A 470 -3.77 -0.54 -29.87
CA ALA A 470 -4.13 -1.94 -29.64
C ALA A 470 -4.80 -2.21 -28.28
N PHE A 471 -4.94 -1.18 -27.43
CA PHE A 471 -5.46 -1.33 -26.08
C PHE A 471 -6.86 -1.98 -26.07
N GLY A 472 -6.97 -3.16 -25.43
CA GLY A 472 -8.22 -3.92 -25.35
C GLY A 472 -8.53 -4.82 -26.56
N VAL A 473 -7.59 -4.98 -27.49
CA VAL A 473 -7.67 -5.95 -28.60
C VAL A 473 -6.48 -6.89 -28.51
N GLU A 474 -6.70 -8.11 -28.01
CA GLU A 474 -5.65 -9.11 -27.89
C GLU A 474 -5.21 -9.61 -29.28
N GLY A 475 -3.89 -9.73 -29.50
CA GLY A 475 -3.33 -10.27 -30.75
C GLY A 475 -3.44 -9.32 -31.94
N ALA A 476 -3.68 -8.03 -31.75
CA ALA A 476 -3.70 -7.06 -32.86
C ALA A 476 -2.37 -7.05 -33.61
N THR A 477 -2.44 -7.12 -34.95
CA THR A 477 -1.25 -7.05 -35.79
C THR A 477 -0.85 -5.61 -36.09
N MET A 478 0.40 -5.40 -36.52
CA MET A 478 0.87 -4.07 -36.92
C MET A 478 0.05 -3.50 -38.10
N GLU A 479 -0.32 -4.36 -39.07
CA GLU A 479 -1.11 -3.97 -40.22
C GLU A 479 -2.48 -3.43 -39.80
N GLN A 480 -3.16 -4.12 -38.87
CA GLN A 480 -4.46 -3.69 -38.34
C GLN A 480 -4.36 -2.35 -37.61
N VAL A 481 -3.31 -2.17 -36.79
CA VAL A 481 -3.05 -0.92 -36.05
C VAL A 481 -2.75 0.23 -37.03
N VAL A 482 -1.95 -0.02 -38.08
CA VAL A 482 -1.66 0.98 -39.11
C VAL A 482 -2.91 1.37 -39.90
N GLU A 483 -3.76 0.41 -40.25
CA GLU A 483 -5.03 0.69 -40.95
C GLU A 483 -5.97 1.54 -40.05
N ALA A 484 -6.15 1.16 -38.79
CA ALA A 484 -6.94 1.94 -37.87
C ALA A 484 -6.40 3.38 -37.67
N ALA A 485 -5.08 3.54 -37.64
CA ALA A 485 -4.44 4.84 -37.51
C ALA A 485 -4.62 5.70 -38.77
N LYS A 486 -4.59 5.09 -39.97
CA LYS A 486 -4.86 5.79 -41.24
C LYS A 486 -6.31 6.31 -41.28
N ILE A 487 -7.28 5.46 -40.93
CA ILE A 487 -8.69 5.87 -40.90
C ILE A 487 -8.91 7.02 -39.89
N ALA A 488 -8.17 7.00 -38.76
CA ALA A 488 -8.22 8.04 -37.73
C ALA A 488 -7.36 9.30 -38.07
N ASN A 489 -6.80 9.42 -39.25
CA ASN A 489 -5.85 10.49 -39.62
C ASN A 489 -4.66 10.61 -38.64
N ALA A 490 -4.20 9.48 -38.07
CA ALA A 490 -3.12 9.46 -37.08
C ALA A 490 -1.79 8.96 -37.66
N HIS A 491 -1.80 8.23 -38.77
CA HIS A 491 -0.63 7.57 -39.34
C HIS A 491 0.54 8.52 -39.59
N ASP A 492 0.28 9.64 -40.26
CA ASP A 492 1.33 10.54 -40.73
C ASP A 492 2.17 11.10 -39.56
N PHE A 493 1.53 11.68 -38.53
CA PHE A 493 2.27 12.21 -37.38
C PHE A 493 2.95 11.13 -36.53
N ILE A 494 2.48 9.87 -36.59
CA ILE A 494 3.15 8.73 -35.95
C ILE A 494 4.44 8.43 -36.71
N MET A 495 4.40 8.41 -38.03
CA MET A 495 5.57 8.13 -38.87
C MET A 495 6.63 9.23 -38.85
N GLU A 496 6.28 10.45 -38.48
CA GLU A 496 7.24 11.54 -38.21
C GLU A 496 8.13 11.28 -36.99
N LYS A 497 7.75 10.32 -36.14
CA LYS A 497 8.53 10.01 -34.93
C LYS A 497 9.66 9.01 -35.26
N PRO A 498 10.82 9.11 -34.57
CA PRO A 498 12.00 8.29 -34.91
C PRO A 498 11.75 6.78 -34.93
N GLU A 499 10.90 6.28 -34.04
CA GLU A 499 10.57 4.85 -33.87
C GLU A 499 9.16 4.52 -34.39
N GLY A 500 8.49 5.47 -35.09
CA GLY A 500 7.14 5.28 -35.61
C GLY A 500 6.18 4.78 -34.55
N TYR A 501 5.48 3.69 -34.79
CA TYR A 501 4.52 3.07 -33.88
C TYR A 501 5.12 2.57 -32.56
N ASN A 502 6.42 2.33 -32.46
CA ASN A 502 7.12 1.90 -31.26
C ASN A 502 7.56 3.07 -30.37
N THR A 503 7.34 4.31 -30.80
CA THR A 503 7.66 5.50 -30.02
C THR A 503 6.78 5.57 -28.77
N ASN A 504 7.41 5.74 -27.58
CA ASN A 504 6.71 5.98 -26.33
C ASN A 504 6.18 7.41 -26.26
N ILE A 505 4.88 7.56 -26.00
CA ILE A 505 4.16 8.85 -26.01
C ILE A 505 4.23 9.64 -24.70
N GLY A 506 4.88 9.09 -23.67
CA GLY A 506 5.01 9.70 -22.35
C GLY A 506 3.77 9.54 -21.47
N ASP A 507 3.87 10.06 -20.26
CA ASP A 507 2.77 9.99 -19.30
C ASP A 507 1.54 10.75 -19.82
N ARG A 508 0.39 10.07 -19.86
CA ARG A 508 -0.88 10.56 -20.41
C ARG A 508 -0.77 11.18 -21.82
N GLY A 509 0.20 10.75 -22.59
CA GLY A 509 0.44 11.32 -23.93
C GLY A 509 0.93 12.77 -23.88
N SER A 510 1.74 13.13 -22.86
CA SER A 510 2.26 14.49 -22.65
C SER A 510 3.08 15.05 -23.83
N LYS A 511 3.61 14.17 -24.67
CA LYS A 511 4.38 14.54 -25.88
C LYS A 511 3.50 14.84 -27.09
N LEU A 512 2.16 14.75 -26.96
CA LEU A 512 1.19 14.90 -28.04
C LEU A 512 0.31 16.15 -27.85
N SER A 513 -0.12 16.74 -28.97
CA SER A 513 -1.17 17.75 -28.96
C SER A 513 -2.53 17.15 -28.58
N GLY A 514 -3.50 18.00 -28.19
CA GLY A 514 -4.88 17.57 -27.88
C GLY A 514 -5.50 16.77 -29.04
N GLY A 515 -5.40 17.28 -30.27
CA GLY A 515 -5.91 16.62 -31.46
C GLY A 515 -5.20 15.31 -31.81
N GLN A 516 -3.88 15.21 -31.56
CA GLN A 516 -3.15 13.96 -31.74
C GLN A 516 -3.61 12.90 -30.74
N ARG A 517 -3.78 13.27 -29.45
CA ARG A 517 -4.33 12.35 -28.44
C ARG A 517 -5.71 11.84 -28.82
N GLN A 518 -6.58 12.73 -29.29
CA GLN A 518 -7.93 12.38 -29.69
C GLN A 518 -7.94 11.40 -30.89
N ARG A 519 -7.10 11.64 -31.92
CA ARG A 519 -6.97 10.74 -33.06
C ARG A 519 -6.46 9.34 -32.68
N ILE A 520 -5.57 9.23 -31.69
CA ILE A 520 -5.18 7.92 -31.14
C ILE A 520 -6.36 7.23 -30.41
N SER A 521 -7.17 7.97 -29.66
CA SER A 521 -8.39 7.43 -29.01
C SER A 521 -9.40 6.94 -30.06
N ILE A 522 -9.56 7.66 -31.16
CA ILE A 522 -10.41 7.26 -32.28
C ILE A 522 -9.85 6.02 -32.97
N ALA A 523 -8.52 5.95 -33.23
CA ALA A 523 -7.87 4.78 -33.80
C ALA A 523 -8.10 3.52 -32.93
N ARG A 524 -8.04 3.66 -31.59
CA ARG A 524 -8.39 2.60 -30.63
C ARG A 524 -9.83 2.10 -30.82
N ALA A 525 -10.79 3.02 -30.98
CA ALA A 525 -12.18 2.67 -31.21
C ALA A 525 -12.41 2.02 -32.59
N ILE A 526 -11.69 2.47 -33.62
CA ILE A 526 -11.72 1.87 -34.98
C ILE A 526 -11.21 0.43 -34.93
N LEU A 527 -10.06 0.20 -34.29
CA LEU A 527 -9.45 -1.13 -34.18
C LEU A 527 -10.34 -2.12 -33.46
N LYS A 528 -10.99 -1.69 -32.36
CA LYS A 528 -11.94 -2.50 -31.61
C LYS A 528 -13.18 -2.87 -32.45
N ASN A 529 -13.56 -2.05 -33.42
CA ASN A 529 -14.70 -2.23 -34.35
C ASN A 529 -16.04 -2.59 -33.68
N PRO A 530 -16.52 -1.86 -32.67
CA PRO A 530 -17.75 -2.18 -31.95
C PRO A 530 -18.99 -1.80 -32.76
N PRO A 531 -20.13 -2.53 -32.64
CA PRO A 531 -21.39 -2.16 -33.29
C PRO A 531 -22.08 -0.94 -32.65
N ILE A 532 -21.82 -0.65 -31.38
CA ILE A 532 -22.34 0.52 -30.64
C ILE A 532 -21.20 1.48 -30.38
N LEU A 533 -21.44 2.77 -30.61
CA LEU A 533 -20.48 3.83 -30.37
C LEU A 533 -21.06 4.88 -29.43
N ILE A 534 -20.31 5.24 -28.41
CA ILE A 534 -20.59 6.37 -27.53
C ILE A 534 -19.51 7.43 -27.78
N LEU A 535 -19.97 8.64 -28.14
CA LEU A 535 -19.10 9.79 -28.37
C LEU A 535 -19.41 10.88 -27.35
N ASP A 536 -18.43 11.25 -26.53
CA ASP A 536 -18.56 12.35 -25.58
C ASP A 536 -17.64 13.51 -25.99
N GLU A 537 -18.19 14.57 -26.55
CA GLU A 537 -17.56 15.88 -26.89
C GLU A 537 -16.11 15.80 -27.44
N ALA A 538 -15.87 14.93 -28.42
CA ALA A 538 -14.53 14.57 -28.89
C ALA A 538 -13.70 15.72 -29.54
N THR A 539 -14.22 16.96 -29.63
CA THR A 539 -13.57 18.06 -30.38
C THR A 539 -13.40 19.36 -29.57
N SER A 540 -13.70 19.39 -28.27
CA SER A 540 -13.52 20.58 -27.44
C SER A 540 -12.04 20.98 -27.31
N ALA A 541 -11.74 22.28 -27.45
CA ALA A 541 -10.41 22.88 -27.26
C ALA A 541 -9.32 22.45 -28.28
N LEU A 542 -9.69 22.10 -29.53
CA LEU A 542 -8.75 21.82 -30.61
C LEU A 542 -8.57 23.06 -31.52
N ASP A 543 -7.40 23.17 -32.15
CA ASP A 543 -7.17 24.10 -33.27
C ASP A 543 -7.97 23.66 -34.50
N THR A 544 -8.26 24.60 -35.41
CA THR A 544 -9.17 24.39 -36.55
C THR A 544 -8.75 23.22 -37.45
N GLU A 545 -7.45 23.02 -37.71
CA GLU A 545 -6.96 21.94 -38.54
C GLU A 545 -7.10 20.58 -37.84
N SER A 546 -6.69 20.49 -36.58
CA SER A 546 -6.86 19.28 -35.74
C SER A 546 -8.32 18.92 -35.60
N GLU A 547 -9.20 19.92 -35.41
CA GLU A 547 -10.64 19.71 -35.34
C GLU A 547 -11.20 19.08 -36.62
N ARG A 548 -10.84 19.59 -37.79
CA ARG A 548 -11.27 19.06 -39.12
C ARG A 548 -10.86 17.59 -39.26
N LEU A 549 -9.60 17.26 -38.91
CA LEU A 549 -9.08 15.89 -39.02
C LEU A 549 -9.76 14.94 -38.03
N VAL A 550 -10.06 15.38 -36.84
CA VAL A 550 -10.81 14.61 -35.82
C VAL A 550 -12.25 14.39 -36.29
N GLN A 551 -12.91 15.44 -36.82
CA GLN A 551 -14.27 15.36 -37.32
C GLN A 551 -14.41 14.37 -38.47
N GLU A 552 -13.50 14.42 -39.44
CA GLU A 552 -13.45 13.46 -40.56
C GLU A 552 -13.27 12.01 -40.08
N ALA A 553 -12.41 11.81 -39.08
CA ALA A 553 -12.20 10.49 -38.48
C ALA A 553 -13.45 9.97 -37.76
N LEU A 554 -14.16 10.86 -37.02
CA LEU A 554 -15.41 10.53 -36.34
C LEU A 554 -16.52 10.17 -37.34
N GLU A 555 -16.68 10.94 -38.41
CA GLU A 555 -17.68 10.67 -39.46
C GLU A 555 -17.44 9.31 -40.13
N ARG A 556 -16.17 8.94 -40.42
CA ARG A 556 -15.84 7.61 -40.94
C ARG A 556 -16.15 6.52 -39.94
N LEU A 557 -15.90 6.77 -38.63
CA LEU A 557 -16.18 5.82 -37.55
C LEU A 557 -17.69 5.60 -37.36
N MET A 558 -18.53 6.63 -37.51
CA MET A 558 -19.99 6.59 -37.30
C MET A 558 -20.77 5.91 -38.42
N LYS A 559 -20.30 5.97 -39.67
CA LYS A 559 -21.04 5.60 -40.90
C LYS A 559 -21.78 4.26 -40.89
N THR A 560 -21.31 3.27 -40.13
CA THR A 560 -21.83 1.91 -40.11
C THR A 560 -22.23 1.43 -38.72
N ARG A 561 -22.29 2.33 -37.74
CA ARG A 561 -22.48 1.97 -36.32
C ARG A 561 -23.70 2.65 -35.72
N THR A 562 -24.28 2.00 -34.73
CA THR A 562 -25.32 2.61 -33.89
C THR A 562 -24.63 3.59 -32.94
N THR A 563 -24.93 4.88 -33.02
CA THR A 563 -24.16 5.91 -32.32
C THR A 563 -25.04 6.72 -31.38
N ILE A 564 -24.57 6.91 -30.14
CA ILE A 564 -25.10 7.90 -29.20
C ILE A 564 -24.00 8.95 -28.99
N ALA A 565 -24.27 10.18 -29.45
CA ALA A 565 -23.29 11.27 -29.37
C ALA A 565 -23.74 12.34 -28.39
N ILE A 566 -22.92 12.68 -27.40
CA ILE A 566 -23.09 13.90 -26.62
C ILE A 566 -22.48 15.04 -27.45
N ALA A 567 -23.34 15.88 -27.97
CA ALA A 567 -22.93 16.88 -28.93
C ALA A 567 -22.89 18.29 -28.30
N HIS A 568 -21.73 18.90 -28.37
CA HIS A 568 -21.51 20.30 -28.03
C HIS A 568 -21.22 21.18 -29.25
N ARG A 569 -21.14 20.58 -30.46
CA ARG A 569 -20.89 21.29 -31.71
C ARG A 569 -21.95 21.01 -32.77
N LEU A 570 -22.30 22.06 -33.49
CA LEU A 570 -23.32 22.07 -34.55
C LEU A 570 -23.06 21.03 -35.66
N SER A 571 -21.78 20.79 -36.01
CA SER A 571 -21.43 19.82 -37.07
C SER A 571 -21.82 18.40 -36.73
N THR A 572 -21.64 17.97 -35.49
CA THR A 572 -22.03 16.63 -35.03
C THR A 572 -23.55 16.49 -34.90
N ILE A 573 -24.23 17.58 -34.55
CA ILE A 573 -25.69 17.60 -34.34
C ILE A 573 -26.44 17.59 -35.68
N LYS A 574 -25.96 18.32 -36.69
CA LYS A 574 -26.64 18.52 -37.97
C LYS A 574 -26.91 17.23 -38.76
N ASN A 575 -25.98 16.27 -38.63
CA ASN A 575 -26.03 15.01 -39.35
C ASN A 575 -26.64 13.85 -38.57
N ALA A 576 -27.16 14.11 -37.33
CA ALA A 576 -27.80 13.08 -36.53
C ALA A 576 -29.20 12.75 -37.08
N ASP A 577 -29.57 11.46 -37.07
CA ASP A 577 -30.88 10.99 -37.47
C ASP A 577 -31.99 11.50 -36.49
N GLU A 578 -31.66 11.59 -35.22
CA GLU A 578 -32.54 12.15 -34.17
C GLU A 578 -31.70 12.97 -33.18
N ILE A 579 -32.24 14.09 -32.74
CA ILE A 579 -31.68 14.94 -31.67
C ILE A 579 -32.62 14.90 -30.49
N CYS A 580 -32.08 14.57 -29.31
CA CYS A 580 -32.82 14.60 -28.04
C CYS A 580 -32.27 15.72 -27.17
N VAL A 581 -33.12 16.64 -26.76
CA VAL A 581 -32.75 17.77 -25.89
C VAL A 581 -33.03 17.41 -24.44
N LEU A 582 -31.97 17.35 -23.62
CA LEU A 582 -32.06 17.10 -22.19
C LEU A 582 -32.08 18.43 -21.41
N TYR A 583 -33.06 18.57 -20.54
CA TYR A 583 -33.20 19.68 -19.61
C TYR A 583 -33.61 19.17 -18.23
N GLU A 584 -32.84 19.48 -17.19
CA GLU A 584 -33.09 19.06 -15.79
C GLU A 584 -33.38 17.56 -15.60
N GLY A 585 -32.71 16.71 -16.39
CA GLY A 585 -32.82 15.26 -16.30
C GLY A 585 -33.95 14.65 -17.11
N GLU A 586 -34.68 15.43 -17.93
CA GLU A 586 -35.80 14.95 -18.78
C GLU A 586 -35.48 15.24 -20.26
N ILE A 587 -36.04 14.44 -21.18
CA ILE A 587 -36.01 14.72 -22.62
C ILE A 587 -37.22 15.62 -22.94
N VAL A 588 -36.96 16.88 -23.20
CA VAL A 588 -37.99 17.90 -23.44
C VAL A 588 -38.34 18.10 -24.91
N GLU A 589 -37.41 17.83 -25.82
CA GLU A 589 -37.62 17.95 -27.26
C GLU A 589 -36.95 16.80 -28.03
N ARG A 590 -37.58 16.38 -29.13
CA ARG A 590 -37.04 15.37 -30.07
C ARG A 590 -37.36 15.78 -31.51
N GLY A 591 -36.48 15.40 -32.43
CA GLY A 591 -36.66 15.60 -33.87
C GLY A 591 -35.33 15.75 -34.59
N THR A 592 -35.41 16.02 -35.88
CA THR A 592 -34.26 16.37 -36.70
C THR A 592 -33.84 17.83 -36.47
N HIS A 593 -32.65 18.22 -36.95
CA HIS A 593 -32.15 19.58 -36.85
C HIS A 593 -33.16 20.61 -37.36
N ASP A 594 -33.69 20.40 -38.58
CA ASP A 594 -34.62 21.32 -39.22
C ASP A 594 -35.96 21.46 -38.49
N GLU A 595 -36.51 20.33 -38.02
CA GLU A 595 -37.74 20.31 -37.22
C GLU A 595 -37.60 21.10 -35.91
N LEU A 596 -36.49 20.87 -35.21
CA LEU A 596 -36.25 21.51 -33.91
C LEU A 596 -35.94 23.02 -34.04
N ILE A 597 -35.27 23.44 -35.13
CA ILE A 597 -35.08 24.87 -35.44
C ILE A 597 -36.46 25.57 -35.67
N GLN A 598 -37.37 24.89 -36.42
CA GLN A 598 -38.69 25.44 -36.69
C GLN A 598 -39.58 25.49 -35.42
N LYS A 599 -39.43 24.56 -34.48
CA LYS A 599 -40.17 24.56 -33.21
C LYS A 599 -39.90 25.74 -32.32
N ASN A 600 -38.76 26.43 -32.53
CA ASN A 600 -38.33 27.64 -31.79
C ASN A 600 -38.28 27.43 -30.25
N GLY A 601 -37.92 26.23 -29.82
CA GLY A 601 -37.91 25.77 -28.43
C GLY A 601 -36.55 25.86 -27.76
N TYR A 602 -36.26 24.89 -26.85
CA TYR A 602 -34.99 24.81 -26.14
C TYR A 602 -33.81 24.55 -27.09
N TYR A 603 -33.97 23.70 -28.09
CA TYR A 603 -32.94 23.42 -29.10
C TYR A 603 -32.48 24.71 -29.81
N LYS A 604 -33.42 25.50 -30.33
CA LYS A 604 -33.08 26.72 -31.03
C LYS A 604 -32.35 27.72 -30.14
N ARG A 605 -32.74 27.87 -28.89
CA ARG A 605 -32.03 28.71 -27.91
C ARG A 605 -30.59 28.28 -27.73
N LEU A 606 -30.33 26.95 -27.57
CA LEU A 606 -28.99 26.39 -27.45
C LEU A 606 -28.19 26.60 -28.74
N HIS A 607 -28.81 26.40 -29.90
CA HIS A 607 -28.20 26.63 -31.21
C HIS A 607 -27.78 28.09 -31.38
N ASP A 608 -28.66 29.05 -31.08
CA ASP A 608 -28.39 30.48 -31.25
C ASP A 608 -27.30 30.99 -30.28
N MET A 609 -27.21 30.40 -29.06
CA MET A 609 -26.11 30.68 -28.14
C MET A 609 -24.73 30.11 -28.58
N GLN A 610 -24.70 29.10 -29.43
CA GLN A 610 -23.46 28.51 -29.96
C GLN A 610 -23.03 29.12 -31.30
N SER A 611 -23.92 29.81 -31.98
CA SER A 611 -23.67 30.48 -33.26
C SER A 611 -23.13 31.90 -33.13
N LEU A 612 -23.10 32.42 -31.88
CA LEU A 612 -22.47 33.67 -31.46
C LEU A 612 -21.07 33.41 -30.90
#